data_b6e01c41d61315e0460891e5b007b957
#
_entry.id   b6e01c41d61315e0460891e5b007b957
#
_cell.length_a   1.000
_cell.length_b   1.000
_cell.length_c   1.000
_cell.angle_alpha   90.00
_cell.angle_beta   90.00
_cell.angle_gamma   90.00
#
_symmetry.space_group_name_H-M   'P 1'
#
loop_
_entity.id
_entity.type
_entity.pdbx_description
1 polymer ?
#
loop_
_entity_poly.entity_id
_entity_poly.type
_entity_poly.pdbx_seq_one_letter_code
_entity_poly.pdbx_strand_id
1 'polypeptide(L)'
;SLIRIPFYGFIGFLVVAGVGHHIFTYNTVPWVAQDINRHDMTPDKIYNINIKKHVFILPTEKMVINCGEQVLFDVTSEDLVYGFGLFRKNNTMVMQMQVNPGSRNDILWTFNQNGIYDLMSTEYSGPKGNAMFVKDAVEVVGCQNISEKNGGVK
;
A
#
# COMPACT_ATOMS: atom_id res chain seq x y z
N SER A 1 0.77 16.52 45.37
CA SER A 1 1.52 17.15 44.26
C SER A 1 2.71 16.32 43.77
N LEU A 2 3.29 15.47 44.64
CA LEU A 2 4.45 14.61 44.27
C LEU A 2 4.21 13.67 43.09
N ILE A 3 2.96 13.24 42.86
CA ILE A 3 2.57 12.37 41.76
C ILE A 3 1.99 13.18 40.56
N ARG A 4 1.30 14.28 40.87
CA ARG A 4 0.61 15.06 39.84
C ARG A 4 1.57 15.77 38.89
N ILE A 5 2.62 16.38 39.39
CA ILE A 5 3.58 17.13 38.56
C ILE A 5 4.33 16.22 37.60
N PRO A 6 4.93 15.08 38.00
CA PRO A 6 5.57 14.17 37.06
C PRO A 6 4.57 13.54 36.10
N PHE A 7 3.33 13.27 36.52
CA PHE A 7 2.28 12.74 35.63
C PHE A 7 1.94 13.73 34.51
N TYR A 8 1.66 15.00 34.85
CA TYR A 8 1.36 16.01 33.82
C TYR A 8 2.59 16.32 32.95
N GLY A 9 3.80 16.28 33.53
CA GLY A 9 5.04 16.39 32.78
C GLY A 9 5.20 15.25 31.75
N PHE A 10 4.88 14.02 32.15
CA PHE A 10 4.90 12.86 31.25
C PHE A 10 3.85 12.98 30.13
N ILE A 11 2.61 13.39 30.45
CA ILE A 11 1.56 13.61 29.44
C ILE A 11 2.00 14.72 28.47
N GLY A 12 2.52 15.83 28.97
CA GLY A 12 3.03 16.92 28.12
C GLY A 12 4.15 16.45 27.20
N PHE A 13 5.08 15.64 27.71
CA PHE A 13 6.13 15.02 26.90
C PHE A 13 5.56 14.13 25.78
N LEU A 14 4.57 13.25 26.10
CA LEU A 14 3.94 12.39 25.10
C LEU A 14 3.24 13.19 24.00
N VAL A 15 2.56 14.27 24.37
CA VAL A 15 1.88 15.14 23.39
C VAL A 15 2.91 15.81 22.48
N VAL A 16 3.95 16.42 23.05
CA VAL A 16 4.98 17.11 22.27
C VAL A 16 5.76 16.13 21.37
N ALA A 17 6.15 14.98 21.92
CA ALA A 17 6.85 13.95 21.17
C ALA A 17 5.98 13.37 20.05
N GLY A 18 4.70 13.09 20.32
CA GLY A 18 3.75 12.58 19.34
C GLY A 18 3.51 13.56 18.18
N VAL A 19 3.18 14.81 18.51
CA VAL A 19 2.98 15.86 17.50
C VAL A 19 4.25 16.09 16.69
N GLY A 20 5.40 16.20 17.36
CA GLY A 20 6.70 16.38 16.71
C GLY A 20 7.02 15.22 15.75
N HIS A 21 6.75 13.98 16.17
CA HIS A 21 6.93 12.80 15.32
C HIS A 21 6.06 12.86 14.07
N HIS A 22 4.77 13.21 14.20
CA HIS A 22 3.87 13.32 13.05
C HIS A 22 4.30 14.43 12.07
N ILE A 23 4.68 15.60 12.58
CA ILE A 23 5.19 16.70 11.73
C ILE A 23 6.47 16.27 11.01
N PHE A 24 7.39 15.63 11.73
CA PHE A 24 8.64 15.13 11.15
C PHE A 24 8.36 14.09 10.04
N THR A 25 7.50 13.12 10.31
CA THR A 25 7.13 12.07 9.36
C THR A 25 6.47 12.64 8.11
N TYR A 26 5.52 13.57 8.27
CA TYR A 26 4.87 14.24 7.15
C TYR A 26 5.87 14.96 6.22
N ASN A 27 6.89 15.60 6.79
CA ASN A 27 7.85 16.39 6.02
C ASN A 27 9.04 15.58 5.47
N THR A 28 9.32 14.39 6.03
CA THR A 28 10.53 13.62 5.69
C THR A 28 10.26 12.32 4.96
N VAL A 29 9.08 11.72 5.15
CA VAL A 29 8.72 10.47 4.50
C VAL A 29 7.94 10.77 3.22
N PRO A 30 8.48 10.52 2.02
CA PRO A 30 7.92 11.00 0.75
C PRO A 30 6.48 10.55 0.48
N TRP A 31 6.13 9.31 0.87
CA TRP A 31 4.80 8.75 0.59
C TRP A 31 3.73 9.17 1.59
N VAL A 32 4.08 9.73 2.78
CA VAL A 32 3.07 10.12 3.79
C VAL A 32 2.22 11.27 3.30
N ALA A 33 2.85 12.33 2.79
CA ALA A 33 2.11 13.46 2.21
C ALA A 33 1.26 13.04 1.02
N GLN A 34 1.78 12.13 0.18
CA GLN A 34 1.05 11.57 -0.97
C GLN A 34 -0.18 10.78 -0.51
N ASP A 35 -0.04 9.93 0.50
CA ASP A 35 -1.14 9.12 1.02
C ASP A 35 -2.23 9.97 1.67
N ILE A 36 -1.86 10.99 2.45
CA ILE A 36 -2.82 11.91 3.08
C ILE A 36 -3.62 12.69 2.03
N ASN A 37 -2.97 13.14 0.97
CA ASN A 37 -3.60 13.97 -0.07
C ASN A 37 -4.08 13.15 -1.29
N ARG A 38 -4.11 11.83 -1.21
CA ARG A 38 -4.40 10.95 -2.37
C ARG A 38 -5.77 11.21 -3.03
N HIS A 39 -6.74 11.74 -2.26
CA HIS A 39 -8.07 12.05 -2.80
C HIS A 39 -8.09 13.33 -3.66
N ASP A 40 -7.10 14.20 -3.48
CA ASP A 40 -6.93 15.44 -4.27
C ASP A 40 -6.00 15.21 -5.47
N MET A 41 -5.41 14.02 -5.59
CA MET A 41 -4.51 13.65 -6.67
C MET A 41 -5.28 12.99 -7.82
N THR A 42 -4.80 13.22 -9.04
CA THR A 42 -5.32 12.51 -10.23
C THR A 42 -4.36 11.39 -10.58
N PRO A 43 -4.70 10.13 -10.31
CA PRO A 43 -3.84 8.99 -10.65
C PRO A 43 -3.80 8.77 -12.18
N ASP A 44 -2.70 8.22 -12.69
CA ASP A 44 -2.57 7.86 -14.10
C ASP A 44 -3.47 6.68 -14.46
N LYS A 45 -3.66 5.75 -13.52
CA LYS A 45 -4.53 4.57 -13.65
C LYS A 45 -5.33 4.31 -12.39
N ILE A 46 -6.55 3.79 -12.58
CA ILE A 46 -7.39 3.31 -11.49
C ILE A 46 -7.78 1.86 -11.79
N TYR A 47 -7.53 0.98 -10.85
CA TYR A 47 -8.00 -0.41 -10.89
C TYR A 47 -9.06 -0.62 -9.82
N ASN A 48 -10.31 -0.82 -10.27
CA ASN A 48 -11.43 -1.17 -9.40
C ASN A 48 -11.45 -2.69 -9.20
N ILE A 49 -11.29 -3.13 -7.97
CA ILE A 49 -11.20 -4.54 -7.58
C ILE A 49 -12.32 -4.81 -6.59
N ASN A 50 -13.07 -5.88 -6.80
CA ASN A 50 -14.09 -6.31 -5.84
C ASN A 50 -13.69 -7.63 -5.19
N ILE A 51 -14.01 -7.79 -3.91
CA ILE A 51 -13.80 -9.03 -3.16
C ILE A 51 -15.14 -9.55 -2.68
N LYS A 52 -15.42 -10.81 -3.00
CA LYS A 52 -16.65 -11.49 -2.60
C LYS A 52 -16.41 -12.97 -2.40
N LYS A 53 -16.91 -13.54 -1.30
CA LYS A 53 -16.85 -14.97 -1.01
C LYS A 53 -15.42 -15.54 -1.15
N HIS A 54 -14.41 -14.83 -0.64
CA HIS A 54 -12.99 -15.20 -0.69
C HIS A 54 -12.40 -15.25 -2.11
N VAL A 55 -12.94 -14.46 -3.05
CA VAL A 55 -12.43 -14.36 -4.42
C VAL A 55 -12.14 -12.90 -4.75
N PHE A 56 -10.97 -12.62 -5.32
CA PHE A 56 -10.66 -11.35 -5.94
C PHE A 56 -11.27 -11.30 -7.35
N ILE A 57 -12.09 -10.31 -7.62
CA ILE A 57 -12.66 -10.03 -8.94
C ILE A 57 -11.88 -8.86 -9.52
N LEU A 58 -10.96 -9.15 -10.41
CA LEU A 58 -10.08 -8.17 -11.04
C LEU A 58 -10.73 -7.58 -12.30
N PRO A 59 -10.42 -6.33 -12.67
CA PRO A 59 -10.95 -5.71 -13.89
C PRO A 59 -10.38 -6.32 -15.17
N THR A 60 -9.20 -6.95 -15.08
CA THR A 60 -8.51 -7.63 -16.18
C THR A 60 -7.80 -8.86 -15.64
N GLU A 61 -7.48 -9.82 -16.49
CA GLU A 61 -6.73 -11.03 -16.12
C GLU A 61 -5.35 -10.67 -15.52
N LYS A 62 -4.70 -9.64 -16.06
CA LYS A 62 -3.44 -9.09 -15.56
C LYS A 62 -3.48 -7.55 -15.63
N MET A 63 -3.14 -6.89 -14.54
CA MET A 63 -3.03 -5.43 -14.47
C MET A 63 -1.61 -5.01 -14.91
N VAL A 64 -1.50 -4.35 -16.08
CA VAL A 64 -0.20 -3.89 -16.61
C VAL A 64 -0.02 -2.42 -16.27
N ILE A 65 1.13 -2.10 -15.66
CA ILE A 65 1.49 -0.77 -15.15
C ILE A 65 2.83 -0.36 -15.77
N ASN A 66 2.92 0.87 -16.28
CA ASN A 66 4.21 1.40 -16.70
C ASN A 66 4.96 1.98 -15.50
N CYS A 67 6.28 1.85 -15.53
CA CYS A 67 7.13 2.37 -14.46
C CYS A 67 6.91 3.87 -14.24
N GLY A 68 6.76 4.26 -12.97
CA GLY A 68 6.54 5.65 -12.59
C GLY A 68 5.09 6.11 -12.66
N GLU A 69 4.16 5.32 -13.24
CA GLU A 69 2.74 5.66 -13.20
C GLU A 69 2.22 5.62 -11.76
N GLN A 70 1.42 6.62 -11.40
CA GLN A 70 0.65 6.64 -10.16
C GLN A 70 -0.62 5.81 -10.34
N VAL A 71 -0.73 4.73 -9.62
CA VAL A 71 -1.86 3.80 -9.72
C VAL A 71 -2.67 3.81 -8.44
N LEU A 72 -3.98 4.04 -8.58
CA LEU A 72 -4.92 3.90 -7.49
C LEU A 72 -5.55 2.50 -7.56
N PHE A 73 -5.36 1.71 -6.52
CA PHE A 73 -6.14 0.49 -6.31
C PHE A 73 -7.32 0.82 -5.42
N ASP A 74 -8.52 0.83 -6.00
CA ASP A 74 -9.79 1.01 -5.29
C ASP A 74 -10.42 -0.36 -5.09
N VAL A 75 -10.45 -0.82 -3.84
CA VAL A 75 -10.83 -2.20 -3.51
C VAL A 75 -12.05 -2.19 -2.60
N THR A 76 -13.08 -2.91 -3.01
CA THR A 76 -14.32 -3.06 -2.26
C THR A 76 -14.50 -4.49 -1.78
N SER A 77 -15.12 -4.65 -0.62
CA SER A 77 -15.58 -5.94 -0.11
C SER A 77 -17.10 -5.94 0.07
N GLU A 78 -17.75 -7.03 -0.35
CA GLU A 78 -19.19 -7.18 -0.22
C GLU A 78 -19.62 -7.91 1.07
N ASP A 79 -18.72 -8.62 1.74
CA ASP A 79 -19.11 -9.54 2.81
C ASP A 79 -18.23 -9.49 4.07
N LEU A 80 -16.94 -9.69 3.96
CA LEU A 80 -16.02 -9.84 5.09
C LEU A 80 -14.86 -8.83 5.02
N VAL A 81 -14.08 -8.76 6.09
CA VAL A 81 -12.80 -8.07 6.09
C VAL A 81 -11.78 -8.94 5.38
N TYR A 82 -11.05 -8.37 4.44
CA TYR A 82 -9.97 -9.00 3.69
C TYR A 82 -8.72 -8.15 3.72
N GLY A 83 -7.62 -8.72 3.27
CA GLY A 83 -6.41 -7.97 2.94
C GLY A 83 -6.24 -7.85 1.43
N PHE A 84 -5.62 -6.78 1.00
CA PHE A 84 -5.12 -6.60 -0.36
C PHE A 84 -3.62 -6.39 -0.28
N GLY A 85 -2.84 -7.41 -0.59
CA GLY A 85 -1.40 -7.37 -0.51
C GLY A 85 -0.73 -7.81 -1.80
N LEU A 86 0.22 -7.01 -2.30
CA LEU A 86 1.04 -7.34 -3.47
C LEU A 86 2.42 -7.82 -3.04
N PHE A 87 2.84 -8.94 -3.62
CA PHE A 87 4.08 -9.64 -3.29
C PHE A 87 4.93 -9.85 -4.54
N ARG A 88 6.25 -9.71 -4.38
CA ARG A 88 7.23 -10.13 -5.38
C ARG A 88 7.32 -11.65 -5.41
N LYS A 89 7.91 -12.19 -6.48
CA LYS A 89 8.14 -13.64 -6.64
C LYS A 89 9.03 -14.28 -5.57
N ASN A 90 9.79 -13.49 -4.85
CA ASN A 90 10.57 -13.93 -3.68
C ASN A 90 9.79 -13.82 -2.35
N ASN A 91 8.46 -13.65 -2.41
CA ASN A 91 7.56 -13.47 -1.27
C ASN A 91 7.78 -12.18 -0.46
N THR A 92 8.53 -11.22 -0.97
CA THR A 92 8.64 -9.90 -0.32
C THR A 92 7.37 -9.10 -0.58
N MET A 93 6.70 -8.68 0.48
CA MET A 93 5.53 -7.80 0.40
C MET A 93 5.96 -6.40 -0.05
N VAL A 94 5.26 -5.84 -1.02
CA VAL A 94 5.51 -4.49 -1.56
C VAL A 94 4.61 -3.47 -0.89
N MET A 95 3.34 -3.80 -0.81
CA MET A 95 2.32 -2.99 -0.14
C MET A 95 1.17 -3.86 0.32
N GLN A 96 0.41 -3.34 1.27
CA GLN A 96 -0.84 -3.96 1.70
C GLN A 96 -1.81 -2.92 2.24
N MET A 97 -3.10 -3.24 2.20
CA MET A 97 -4.14 -2.54 2.94
C MET A 97 -5.21 -3.52 3.44
N GLN A 98 -5.86 -3.16 4.53
CA GLN A 98 -7.07 -3.84 5.00
C GLN A 98 -8.26 -3.34 4.17
N VAL A 99 -9.14 -4.27 3.79
CA VAL A 99 -10.35 -3.99 3.02
C VAL A 99 -11.57 -4.29 3.87
N ASN A 100 -12.24 -3.24 4.32
CA ASN A 100 -13.44 -3.34 5.15
C ASN A 100 -14.71 -3.30 4.28
N PRO A 101 -15.71 -4.15 4.54
CA PRO A 101 -16.97 -4.09 3.82
C PRO A 101 -17.71 -2.78 4.12
N GLY A 102 -18.36 -2.23 3.10
CA GLY A 102 -19.13 -0.99 3.21
C GLY A 102 -18.31 0.29 3.38
N SER A 103 -16.99 0.21 3.28
CA SER A 103 -16.06 1.34 3.34
C SER A 103 -15.34 1.52 2.02
N ARG A 104 -14.86 2.73 1.77
CA ARG A 104 -13.90 2.98 0.71
C ARG A 104 -12.52 2.52 1.19
N ASN A 105 -11.88 1.66 0.42
CA ASN A 105 -10.54 1.16 0.71
C ASN A 105 -9.69 1.38 -0.54
N ASP A 106 -8.80 2.35 -0.49
CA ASP A 106 -7.97 2.72 -1.62
C ASP A 106 -6.51 2.93 -1.19
N ILE A 107 -5.60 2.62 -2.10
CA ILE A 107 -4.18 2.89 -1.93
C ILE A 107 -3.61 3.43 -3.24
N LEU A 108 -2.91 4.56 -3.16
CA LEU A 108 -2.17 5.14 -4.27
C LEU A 108 -0.72 4.64 -4.21
N TRP A 109 -0.25 4.07 -5.30
CA TRP A 109 1.09 3.49 -5.35
C TRP A 109 1.80 3.81 -6.67
N THR A 110 3.13 4.02 -6.57
CA THR A 110 4.00 4.22 -7.74
C THR A 110 5.06 3.13 -7.74
N PHE A 111 5.12 2.36 -8.83
CA PHE A 111 6.14 1.33 -9.00
C PHE A 111 7.38 1.92 -9.67
N ASN A 112 8.54 1.59 -9.13
CA ASN A 112 9.86 2.04 -9.61
C ASN A 112 10.78 0.90 -10.07
N GLN A 113 10.27 -0.31 -10.11
CA GLN A 113 11.01 -1.51 -10.54
C GLN A 113 10.13 -2.40 -11.40
N ASN A 114 10.71 -2.90 -12.50
CA ASN A 114 10.05 -3.94 -13.30
C ASN A 114 9.83 -5.20 -12.46
N GLY A 115 8.74 -5.89 -12.73
CA GLY A 115 8.48 -7.15 -12.07
C GLY A 115 7.05 -7.65 -12.26
N ILE A 116 6.86 -8.88 -11.83
CA ILE A 116 5.56 -9.55 -11.79
C ILE A 116 5.23 -9.76 -10.31
N TYR A 117 4.01 -9.41 -9.93
CA TYR A 117 3.55 -9.43 -8.55
C TYR A 117 2.34 -10.33 -8.40
N ASP A 118 2.34 -11.09 -7.33
CA ASP A 118 1.21 -11.91 -6.89
C ASP A 118 0.33 -11.11 -5.93
N LEU A 119 -0.98 -11.37 -5.96
CA LEU A 119 -1.96 -10.78 -5.06
C LEU A 119 -2.42 -11.82 -4.04
N MET A 120 -2.39 -11.47 -2.77
CA MET A 120 -2.84 -12.32 -1.67
C MET A 120 -3.65 -11.54 -0.65
N SER A 121 -4.57 -12.23 0.04
CA SER A 121 -5.20 -11.67 1.24
C SER A 121 -4.24 -11.74 2.42
N THR A 122 -4.03 -10.59 3.06
CA THR A 122 -3.14 -10.44 4.23
C THR A 122 -3.89 -10.42 5.55
N GLU A 123 -5.24 -10.48 5.51
CA GLU A 123 -6.09 -10.50 6.69
C GLU A 123 -6.78 -11.86 6.85
N TYR A 124 -7.02 -12.25 8.11
CA TYR A 124 -7.75 -13.47 8.41
C TYR A 124 -9.25 -13.27 8.16
N SER A 125 -9.78 -13.98 7.19
CA SER A 125 -11.21 -13.98 6.84
C SER A 125 -11.87 -15.35 7.01
N GLY A 126 -11.34 -16.17 7.92
CA GLY A 126 -11.77 -17.55 8.13
C GLY A 126 -10.89 -18.58 7.37
N PRO A 127 -11.21 -19.87 7.45
CA PRO A 127 -10.38 -20.94 6.90
C PRO A 127 -10.12 -20.86 5.39
N LYS A 128 -11.04 -20.25 4.64
CA LYS A 128 -10.91 -20.08 3.19
C LYS A 128 -10.01 -18.90 2.81
N GLY A 129 -9.74 -17.98 3.74
CA GLY A 129 -8.89 -16.80 3.50
C GLY A 129 -7.48 -17.15 3.06
N ASN A 130 -6.92 -18.23 3.60
CA ASN A 130 -5.56 -18.69 3.26
C ASN A 130 -5.39 -19.15 1.80
N ALA A 131 -6.49 -19.43 1.09
CA ALA A 131 -6.48 -19.83 -0.31
C ALA A 131 -6.67 -18.64 -1.27
N MET A 132 -6.83 -17.43 -0.75
CA MET A 132 -7.01 -16.21 -1.56
C MET A 132 -5.69 -15.76 -2.17
N PHE A 133 -5.41 -16.28 -3.36
CA PHE A 133 -4.18 -16.03 -4.09
C PHE A 133 -4.46 -15.88 -5.59
N VAL A 134 -3.93 -14.81 -6.19
CA VAL A 134 -3.94 -14.59 -7.63
C VAL A 134 -2.50 -14.48 -8.11
N LYS A 135 -2.07 -15.44 -8.88
CA LYS A 135 -0.73 -15.47 -9.46
C LYS A 135 -0.62 -14.46 -10.59
N ASP A 136 0.52 -13.76 -10.67
CA ASP A 136 0.85 -12.84 -11.77
C ASP A 136 -0.20 -11.72 -11.98
N ALA A 137 -0.83 -11.26 -10.89
CA ALA A 137 -1.93 -10.31 -10.92
C ALA A 137 -1.52 -8.92 -11.46
N VAL A 138 -0.28 -8.50 -11.21
CA VAL A 138 0.26 -7.21 -11.66
C VAL A 138 1.58 -7.43 -12.37
N GLU A 139 1.78 -6.73 -13.48
CA GLU A 139 3.04 -6.66 -14.21
C GLU A 139 3.47 -5.21 -14.38
N VAL A 140 4.69 -4.89 -13.94
CA VAL A 140 5.30 -3.58 -14.10
C VAL A 140 6.38 -3.64 -15.16
N VAL A 141 6.28 -2.75 -16.15
CA VAL A 141 7.17 -2.69 -17.30
C VAL A 141 7.74 -1.29 -17.52
N GLY A 142 8.80 -1.19 -18.29
CA GLY A 142 9.35 0.11 -18.74
C GLY A 142 10.25 0.82 -17.74
N CYS A 143 10.60 0.22 -16.59
CA CYS A 143 11.64 0.79 -15.73
C CYS A 143 13.01 0.60 -16.39
N GLN A 144 13.76 1.71 -16.54
CA GLN A 144 15.16 1.64 -17.01
C GLN A 144 16.01 1.00 -15.91
N ASN A 145 16.79 -0.01 -16.27
CA ASN A 145 17.76 -0.60 -15.35
C ASN A 145 18.87 0.44 -15.07
N ILE A 146 18.94 0.91 -13.83
CA ILE A 146 19.96 1.88 -13.36
C ILE A 146 21.39 1.27 -13.40
N SER A 147 21.54 -0.02 -13.73
CA SER A 147 22.82 -0.74 -13.72
C SER A 147 23.78 -0.40 -14.86
N GLU A 148 23.40 0.40 -15.86
CA GLU A 148 24.30 0.72 -17.00
C GLU A 148 24.99 2.09 -16.95
N LYS A 149 24.76 2.92 -15.92
CA LYS A 149 25.36 4.27 -15.86
C LYS A 149 26.68 4.39 -15.12
N ASN A 150 27.22 3.34 -14.52
CA ASN A 150 28.51 3.38 -13.79
C ASN A 150 29.69 2.64 -14.50
N GLY A 151 29.60 2.42 -15.80
CA GLY A 151 30.64 1.76 -16.60
C GLY A 151 31.35 2.68 -17.59
N GLY A 152 31.66 3.92 -17.20
CA GLY A 152 32.31 4.85 -18.12
C GLY A 152 33.19 5.91 -17.46
N VAL A 153 34.16 5.50 -16.66
CA VAL A 153 35.34 6.36 -16.40
C VAL A 153 36.58 5.53 -16.67
N LYS A 154 37.20 5.80 -17.81
CA LYS A 154 38.59 5.49 -18.07
C LYS A 154 39.43 6.67 -17.59
#